data_3972a625cb0688dd8033088fac9f7727
#
_entry.id   3972a625cb0688dd8033088fac9f7727
#
_cell.length_a   1.000
_cell.length_b   1.000
_cell.length_c   1.000
_cell.angle_alpha   90.00
_cell.angle_beta   90.00
_cell.angle_gamma   90.00
#
_symmetry.space_group_name_H-M   'P 1'
#
loop_
_entity.id
_entity.type
_entity.pdbx_description
1 polymer ?
#
loop_
_entity_poly.entity_id
_entity_poly.type
_entity_poly.pdbx_seq_one_letter_code
_entity_poly.pdbx_strand_id
1 'polypeptide(L)'
;METLDDLFRRLEQLNDIGASLSNERNLQLLLEKILLAAKTITRADGGTLYLLSKDKQHLHFEILRTDSLHLAFGGSSGQPSSGKFPDLPLYKNDGSPNNSMVAAYTALTGHTVNIADAYMAEGFDFSGTRQFDERTGYRSQSFLTVPMKNHENVIIGVLQLINAISPESGVVDFSQADQRLAESLASQAAIALSNRQLVQQLEVLFESFIKLINLAIDEKSPYTGGHCQRVPELTMMLAEAVNATTTGPLADFTLTEKDRYELRIAALLHDCGKVTTPVHVVDKATKLQTIFDRIDLIDTRFEVLKRDAEVRQWRAIADGQNQPQAQGIYQAFCRQCDDDRVFLRQVNLGGERMRDEDIERTKRIASQYRWRNVAGEDVPFLSDNEVENLTILHGTLTSAERETINHHIVATIRMLEALPWPRHLQNVTEYAGGHHERMDGKGYPKSLKRGDMSWQARMIGIADIFEALTAKDRPYKDGMKLSQALTILENFKNNSHIDPDLHAVFLQSEVYRRYAAAFLEPQQVDC
;
A
#
# COMPACT_ATOMS: atom_id res chain seq x y z
N MET A 1 56.65 -18.98 -7.47
CA MET A 1 56.20 -18.45 -8.81
C MET A 1 54.81 -18.97 -9.06
N GLU A 2 53.80 -18.10 -9.12
CA GLU A 2 52.47 -18.53 -9.46
C GLU A 2 52.45 -19.19 -10.84
N THR A 3 51.88 -20.38 -10.94
CA THR A 3 51.78 -21.08 -12.22
C THR A 3 50.67 -20.49 -13.07
N LEU A 4 50.83 -20.58 -14.39
CA LEU A 4 49.79 -20.10 -15.33
C LEU A 4 48.43 -20.78 -15.04
N ASP A 5 48.42 -22.04 -14.65
CA ASP A 5 47.24 -22.82 -14.27
C ASP A 5 46.54 -22.29 -13.00
N ASP A 6 47.31 -21.80 -12.01
CA ASP A 6 46.73 -21.18 -10.80
C ASP A 6 46.02 -19.88 -11.14
N LEU A 7 46.60 -19.06 -12.02
CA LEU A 7 45.97 -17.82 -12.49
C LEU A 7 44.68 -18.09 -13.30
N PHE A 8 44.67 -19.08 -14.20
CA PHE A 8 43.48 -19.47 -14.96
C PHE A 8 42.37 -19.95 -14.03
N ARG A 9 42.63 -20.79 -13.07
CA ARG A 9 41.68 -21.27 -12.08
C ARG A 9 41.05 -20.12 -11.28
N ARG A 10 41.85 -19.14 -10.86
CA ARG A 10 41.37 -17.95 -10.12
C ARG A 10 40.51 -17.04 -11.00
N LEU A 11 40.79 -16.92 -12.31
CA LEU A 11 39.95 -16.20 -13.26
C LEU A 11 38.62 -16.90 -13.49
N GLU A 12 38.59 -18.24 -13.58
CA GLU A 12 37.35 -19.00 -13.66
C GLU A 12 36.50 -18.79 -12.39
N GLN A 13 37.10 -18.89 -11.22
CA GLN A 13 36.43 -18.59 -9.95
C GLN A 13 35.86 -17.17 -9.91
N LEU A 14 36.58 -16.17 -10.41
CA LEU A 14 36.13 -14.79 -10.46
C LEU A 14 34.84 -14.66 -11.32
N ASN A 15 34.77 -15.35 -12.47
CA ASN A 15 33.61 -15.35 -13.34
C ASN A 15 32.39 -16.03 -12.67
N ASP A 16 32.60 -17.18 -12.02
CA ASP A 16 31.54 -17.91 -11.29
C ASP A 16 30.98 -17.08 -10.12
N ILE A 17 31.87 -16.39 -9.41
CA ILE A 17 31.51 -15.47 -8.33
C ILE A 17 30.67 -14.31 -8.90
N GLY A 18 31.11 -13.69 -10.00
CA GLY A 18 30.36 -12.60 -10.65
C GLY A 18 28.94 -13.00 -11.01
N ALA A 19 28.78 -14.20 -11.57
CA ALA A 19 27.44 -14.76 -11.88
C ALA A 19 26.62 -15.00 -10.59
N SER A 20 27.23 -15.52 -9.52
CA SER A 20 26.56 -15.74 -8.23
C SER A 20 26.14 -14.44 -7.56
N LEU A 21 26.98 -13.40 -7.62
CA LEU A 21 26.67 -12.08 -7.07
C LEU A 21 25.47 -11.42 -7.77
N SER A 22 25.39 -11.56 -9.09
CA SER A 22 24.29 -10.99 -9.89
C SER A 22 22.94 -11.64 -9.59
N ASN A 23 22.92 -12.89 -9.11
CA ASN A 23 21.71 -13.64 -8.80
C ASN A 23 21.24 -13.50 -7.34
N GLU A 24 22.07 -12.95 -6.44
CA GLU A 24 21.72 -12.82 -5.04
C GLU A 24 20.74 -11.67 -4.79
N ARG A 25 19.64 -11.98 -4.12
CA ARG A 25 18.58 -11.01 -3.82
C ARG A 25 18.68 -10.41 -2.42
N ASN A 26 19.28 -11.13 -1.50
CA ASN A 26 19.45 -10.67 -0.13
C ASN A 26 20.72 -9.81 -0.04
N LEU A 27 20.56 -8.54 0.33
CA LEU A 27 21.68 -7.59 0.42
C LEU A 27 22.76 -8.07 1.39
N GLN A 28 22.40 -8.57 2.56
CA GLN A 28 23.35 -9.02 3.58
C GLN A 28 24.14 -10.25 3.12
N LEU A 29 23.46 -11.20 2.45
CA LEU A 29 24.13 -12.36 1.84
C LEU A 29 25.01 -11.96 0.66
N LEU A 30 24.60 -10.96 -0.13
CA LEU A 30 25.41 -10.43 -1.22
C LEU A 30 26.72 -9.83 -0.69
N LEU A 31 26.66 -8.98 0.34
CA LEU A 31 27.83 -8.38 0.99
C LEU A 31 28.76 -9.45 1.56
N GLU A 32 28.22 -10.46 2.21
CA GLU A 32 28.99 -11.57 2.75
C GLU A 32 29.69 -12.37 1.65
N LYS A 33 28.99 -12.73 0.57
CA LYS A 33 29.58 -13.42 -0.58
C LYS A 33 30.70 -12.64 -1.22
N ILE A 34 30.57 -11.31 -1.33
CA ILE A 34 31.61 -10.43 -1.86
C ILE A 34 32.88 -10.55 -1.02
N LEU A 35 32.76 -10.42 0.30
CA LEU A 35 33.92 -10.47 1.20
C LEU A 35 34.59 -11.86 1.21
N LEU A 36 33.80 -12.93 1.30
CA LEU A 36 34.30 -14.30 1.29
C LEU A 36 35.01 -14.64 -0.04
N ALA A 37 34.41 -14.21 -1.15
CA ALA A 37 35.01 -14.36 -2.48
C ALA A 37 36.37 -13.64 -2.58
N ALA A 38 36.42 -12.39 -2.12
CA ALA A 38 37.65 -11.61 -2.11
C ALA A 38 38.75 -12.27 -1.26
N LYS A 39 38.43 -12.74 -0.06
CA LYS A 39 39.34 -13.50 0.80
C LYS A 39 39.86 -14.77 0.12
N THR A 40 38.93 -15.53 -0.50
CA THR A 40 39.30 -16.79 -1.18
C THR A 40 40.23 -16.56 -2.36
N ILE A 41 39.93 -15.61 -3.22
CA ILE A 41 40.73 -15.31 -4.42
C ILE A 41 42.10 -14.78 -4.06
N THR A 42 42.21 -13.96 -3.01
CA THR A 42 43.49 -13.35 -2.60
C THR A 42 44.18 -14.10 -1.48
N ARG A 43 43.59 -15.20 -1.00
CA ARG A 43 44.07 -15.96 0.15
C ARG A 43 44.26 -15.11 1.42
N ALA A 44 43.41 -14.09 1.60
CA ALA A 44 43.46 -13.23 2.78
C ALA A 44 42.89 -13.94 4.01
N ASP A 45 43.57 -13.81 5.16
CA ASP A 45 43.11 -14.30 6.46
C ASP A 45 41.86 -13.54 6.95
N GLY A 46 41.88 -12.23 6.76
CA GLY A 46 40.79 -11.38 7.19
C GLY A 46 40.34 -10.38 6.13
N GLY A 47 39.19 -9.83 6.36
CA GLY A 47 38.72 -8.73 5.55
C GLY A 47 37.51 -8.02 6.14
N THR A 48 37.29 -6.81 5.68
CA THR A 48 36.20 -5.94 6.06
C THR A 48 35.60 -5.31 4.82
N LEU A 49 34.28 -5.30 4.74
CA LEU A 49 33.53 -4.57 3.72
C LEU A 49 32.85 -3.38 4.38
N TYR A 50 33.10 -2.21 3.83
CA TYR A 50 32.52 -0.96 4.25
C TYR A 50 31.56 -0.46 3.16
N LEU A 51 30.44 0.13 3.56
CA LEU A 51 29.58 0.90 2.66
C LEU A 51 29.64 2.39 3.01
N LEU A 52 29.55 3.22 1.97
CA LEU A 52 29.50 4.66 2.13
C LEU A 52 28.12 5.07 2.67
N SER A 53 28.10 5.92 3.70
CA SER A 53 26.88 6.50 4.24
C SER A 53 26.15 7.36 3.20
N LYS A 54 24.81 7.51 3.35
CA LYS A 54 23.99 8.30 2.42
C LYS A 54 24.43 9.77 2.30
N ASP A 55 24.92 10.34 3.41
CA ASP A 55 25.45 11.71 3.49
C ASP A 55 26.89 11.83 2.99
N LYS A 56 27.52 10.69 2.65
CA LYS A 56 28.92 10.58 2.21
C LYS A 56 29.93 11.14 3.21
N GLN A 57 29.62 11.06 4.50
CA GLN A 57 30.50 11.54 5.57
C GLN A 57 31.25 10.40 6.28
N HIS A 58 30.73 9.17 6.20
CA HIS A 58 31.23 8.03 6.96
C HIS A 58 31.28 6.76 6.12
N LEU A 59 32.10 5.83 6.55
CA LEU A 59 32.08 4.42 6.13
C LEU A 59 31.53 3.57 7.27
N HIS A 60 30.44 2.85 6.98
CA HIS A 60 29.81 1.89 7.89
C HIS A 60 30.48 0.52 7.76
N PHE A 61 30.76 -0.13 8.88
CA PHE A 61 31.18 -1.53 8.90
C PHE A 61 30.00 -2.44 8.60
N GLU A 62 29.96 -3.07 7.46
CA GLU A 62 28.87 -3.97 7.07
C GLU A 62 29.18 -5.44 7.38
N ILE A 63 30.32 -5.94 6.91
CA ILE A 63 30.76 -7.32 7.10
C ILE A 63 32.20 -7.33 7.56
N LEU A 64 32.53 -8.14 8.58
CA LEU A 64 33.87 -8.43 9.00
C LEU A 64 34.05 -9.94 9.17
N ARG A 65 35.12 -10.49 8.62
CA ARG A 65 35.49 -11.90 8.73
C ARG A 65 37.01 -12.02 8.96
N THR A 66 37.40 -12.83 9.94
CA THR A 66 38.83 -13.18 10.16
C THR A 66 38.89 -14.65 10.55
N ASP A 67 39.60 -15.47 9.77
CA ASP A 67 39.65 -16.92 9.96
C ASP A 67 40.45 -17.30 11.21
N SER A 68 41.66 -16.76 11.35
CA SER A 68 42.54 -17.04 12.50
C SER A 68 41.93 -16.64 13.85
N LEU A 69 41.12 -15.59 13.90
CA LEU A 69 40.45 -15.13 15.11
C LEU A 69 39.04 -15.68 15.26
N HIS A 70 38.54 -16.43 14.29
CA HIS A 70 37.15 -16.90 14.23
C HIS A 70 36.11 -15.79 14.43
N LEU A 71 36.41 -14.57 13.90
CA LEU A 71 35.50 -13.43 14.01
C LEU A 71 34.57 -13.34 12.81
N ALA A 72 33.29 -13.20 13.11
CA ALA A 72 32.23 -13.04 12.11
C ALA A 72 31.17 -12.03 12.58
N PHE A 73 31.11 -10.86 11.90
CA PHE A 73 30.11 -9.82 12.16
C PHE A 73 29.42 -9.45 10.85
N GLY A 74 28.11 -9.16 10.93
CA GLY A 74 27.26 -8.88 9.78
C GLY A 74 26.92 -10.12 8.95
N GLY A 75 26.08 -9.97 7.92
CA GLY A 75 25.65 -11.06 7.05
C GLY A 75 24.86 -12.13 7.80
N SER A 76 25.14 -13.39 7.50
CA SER A 76 24.48 -14.56 8.09
C SER A 76 24.98 -14.95 9.49
N SER A 77 25.97 -14.22 10.06
CA SER A 77 26.59 -14.55 11.35
C SER A 77 25.65 -14.45 12.57
N GLY A 78 24.50 -13.78 12.42
CA GLY A 78 23.60 -13.48 13.52
C GLY A 78 24.13 -12.41 14.50
N GLN A 79 25.37 -11.93 14.30
CA GLN A 79 25.97 -10.87 15.11
C GLN A 79 25.98 -9.56 14.30
N PRO A 80 25.27 -8.50 14.73
CA PRO A 80 25.29 -7.23 14.00
C PRO A 80 26.67 -6.58 14.05
N SER A 81 27.09 -5.99 12.95
CA SER A 81 28.28 -5.14 12.87
C SER A 81 28.01 -3.75 13.46
N SER A 82 26.80 -3.24 13.26
CA SER A 82 26.36 -1.95 13.75
C SER A 82 26.36 -1.88 15.29
N GLY A 83 26.95 -0.81 15.83
CA GLY A 83 27.04 -0.57 17.28
C GLY A 83 28.24 -1.26 17.97
N LYS A 84 28.92 -2.22 17.32
CA LYS A 84 30.18 -2.79 17.84
C LYS A 84 31.44 -2.05 17.36
N PHE A 85 31.39 -1.56 16.13
CA PHE A 85 32.45 -0.77 15.54
C PHE A 85 31.90 0.62 15.23
N PRO A 86 32.62 1.70 15.67
CA PRO A 86 32.24 3.05 15.30
C PRO A 86 32.43 3.26 13.80
N ASP A 87 31.54 4.04 13.20
CA ASP A 87 31.68 4.44 11.81
C ASP A 87 33.00 5.18 11.59
N LEU A 88 33.61 4.94 10.45
CA LEU A 88 34.87 5.62 10.08
C LEU A 88 34.56 6.97 9.44
N PRO A 89 34.92 8.11 10.04
CA PRO A 89 34.72 9.41 9.45
C PRO A 89 35.63 9.64 8.24
N LEU A 90 35.06 10.09 7.14
CA LEU A 90 35.80 10.48 5.93
C LEU A 90 36.44 11.86 6.07
N TYR A 91 35.94 12.68 6.96
CA TYR A 91 36.47 14.02 7.24
C TYR A 91 36.74 14.16 8.73
N LYS A 92 37.77 14.94 9.07
CA LYS A 92 38.12 15.29 10.44
C LYS A 92 37.15 16.36 10.97
N ASN A 93 37.22 16.63 12.28
CA ASN A 93 36.37 17.64 12.94
C ASN A 93 36.55 19.07 12.36
N ASP A 94 37.66 19.35 11.70
CA ASP A 94 37.96 20.62 11.03
C ASP A 94 37.49 20.64 9.57
N GLY A 95 36.78 19.59 9.09
CA GLY A 95 36.32 19.44 7.73
C GLY A 95 37.40 19.00 6.72
N SER A 96 38.63 18.81 7.14
CA SER A 96 39.69 18.31 6.25
C SER A 96 39.53 16.82 5.96
N PRO A 97 39.96 16.32 4.76
CA PRO A 97 39.89 14.90 4.42
C PRO A 97 40.70 14.04 5.42
N ASN A 98 40.11 12.91 5.82
CA ASN A 98 40.76 11.96 6.75
C ASN A 98 41.71 11.01 5.99
N ASN A 99 42.77 11.56 5.42
CA ASN A 99 43.73 10.78 4.63
C ASN A 99 44.64 9.91 5.48
N SER A 100 44.58 10.01 6.81
CA SER A 100 45.43 9.17 7.69
C SER A 100 44.86 7.75 7.85
N MET A 101 43.59 7.51 7.61
CA MET A 101 42.99 6.19 7.66
C MET A 101 42.89 5.58 6.26
N VAL A 102 43.47 4.40 6.05
CA VAL A 102 43.59 3.74 4.72
C VAL A 102 42.22 3.61 4.03
N ALA A 103 41.16 3.14 4.73
CA ALA A 103 39.85 2.98 4.17
C ALA A 103 39.23 4.33 3.79
N ALA A 104 39.37 5.37 4.62
CA ALA A 104 38.89 6.71 4.33
C ALA A 104 39.63 7.33 3.13
N TYR A 105 40.95 7.21 3.09
CA TYR A 105 41.75 7.64 1.94
C TYR A 105 41.27 6.99 0.63
N THR A 106 41.12 5.65 0.65
CA THR A 106 40.62 4.89 -0.51
C THR A 106 39.24 5.35 -0.95
N ALA A 107 38.33 5.62 0.00
CA ALA A 107 36.97 6.13 -0.29
C ALA A 107 36.98 7.54 -0.87
N LEU A 108 37.89 8.41 -0.42
CA LEU A 108 37.96 9.80 -0.87
C LEU A 108 38.68 9.95 -2.21
N THR A 109 39.76 9.19 -2.41
CA THR A 109 40.63 9.33 -3.61
C THR A 109 40.26 8.37 -4.73
N GLY A 110 39.61 7.25 -4.39
CA GLY A 110 39.34 6.17 -5.34
C GLY A 110 40.62 5.42 -5.79
N HIS A 111 41.71 5.50 -5.03
CA HIS A 111 42.94 4.77 -5.30
C HIS A 111 43.02 3.52 -4.44
N THR A 112 43.44 2.41 -5.04
CA THR A 112 43.81 1.19 -4.31
C THR A 112 45.06 1.45 -3.49
N VAL A 113 45.08 0.94 -2.26
CA VAL A 113 46.23 0.98 -1.36
C VAL A 113 46.68 -0.46 -1.07
N ASN A 114 47.94 -0.78 -1.36
CA ASN A 114 48.55 -2.08 -1.10
C ASN A 114 49.79 -1.87 -0.21
N ILE A 115 49.74 -2.40 1.00
CA ILE A 115 50.77 -2.22 2.05
C ILE A 115 51.33 -3.57 2.43
N ALA A 116 52.64 -3.71 2.32
CA ALA A 116 53.37 -4.95 2.66
C ALA A 116 53.41 -5.19 4.17
N ASP A 117 53.71 -4.16 4.95
CA ASP A 117 53.72 -4.24 6.42
C ASP A 117 53.19 -2.93 7.04
N ALA A 118 52.04 -3.01 7.71
CA ALA A 118 51.37 -1.89 8.37
C ALA A 118 52.17 -1.31 9.55
N TYR A 119 53.08 -2.08 10.12
CA TYR A 119 53.94 -1.62 11.21
C TYR A 119 55.12 -0.78 10.73
N MET A 120 55.46 -0.91 9.44
CA MET A 120 56.56 -0.19 8.79
C MET A 120 56.07 0.88 7.81
N ALA A 121 54.78 0.93 7.55
CA ALA A 121 54.20 1.86 6.58
C ALA A 121 54.21 3.31 7.09
N GLU A 122 54.61 4.23 6.21
CA GLU A 122 54.55 5.66 6.44
C GLU A 122 53.31 6.27 5.77
N GLY A 123 52.81 7.38 6.31
CA GLY A 123 51.72 8.15 5.73
C GLY A 123 50.32 7.74 6.18
N PHE A 124 50.15 6.60 6.87
CA PHE A 124 48.88 6.16 7.43
C PHE A 124 48.99 5.89 8.94
N ASP A 125 47.87 6.08 9.65
CA ASP A 125 47.77 5.82 11.09
C ASP A 125 47.22 4.41 11.36
N PHE A 126 48.08 3.53 11.86
CA PHE A 126 47.76 2.17 12.28
C PHE A 126 47.68 2.02 13.80
N SER A 127 47.58 3.11 14.56
CA SER A 127 47.49 3.04 16.03
C SER A 127 46.34 2.18 16.53
N GLY A 128 45.15 2.34 15.92
CA GLY A 128 43.99 1.52 16.23
C GLY A 128 44.17 0.04 15.88
N THR A 129 44.83 -0.25 14.76
CA THR A 129 45.18 -1.63 14.36
C THR A 129 46.14 -2.27 15.36
N ARG A 130 47.17 -1.55 15.79
CA ARG A 130 48.15 -2.04 16.80
C ARG A 130 47.44 -2.33 18.14
N GLN A 131 46.54 -1.47 18.59
CA GLN A 131 45.75 -1.70 19.81
C GLN A 131 44.83 -2.93 19.70
N PHE A 132 44.28 -3.17 18.54
CA PHE A 132 43.47 -4.38 18.26
C PHE A 132 44.36 -5.62 18.32
N ASP A 133 45.51 -5.57 17.66
CA ASP A 133 46.48 -6.67 17.60
C ASP A 133 47.00 -7.03 18.99
N GLU A 134 47.35 -6.04 19.82
CA GLU A 134 47.78 -6.24 21.22
C GLU A 134 46.70 -6.93 22.07
N ARG A 135 45.42 -6.60 21.86
CA ARG A 135 44.31 -7.19 22.63
C ARG A 135 43.97 -8.61 22.20
N THR A 136 44.16 -8.92 20.91
CA THR A 136 43.71 -10.19 20.31
C THR A 136 44.86 -11.19 20.12
N GLY A 137 46.12 -10.76 20.25
CA GLY A 137 47.27 -11.56 19.88
C GLY A 137 47.46 -11.77 18.38
N TYR A 138 46.72 -11.03 17.58
CA TYR A 138 46.78 -11.02 16.12
C TYR A 138 47.91 -10.10 15.66
N ARG A 139 48.44 -10.29 14.46
CA ARG A 139 49.31 -9.34 13.81
C ARG A 139 48.80 -8.99 12.43
N SER A 140 48.24 -7.82 12.30
CA SER A 140 47.78 -7.26 11.02
C SER A 140 48.99 -6.73 10.26
N GLN A 141 49.54 -7.53 9.34
CA GLN A 141 50.76 -7.22 8.62
C GLN A 141 50.44 -6.60 7.25
N SER A 142 49.99 -7.39 6.27
CA SER A 142 49.75 -6.89 4.93
C SER A 142 48.29 -6.44 4.75
N PHE A 143 48.10 -5.33 4.02
CA PHE A 143 46.79 -4.75 3.72
C PHE A 143 46.61 -4.50 2.24
N LEU A 144 45.45 -4.88 1.72
CA LEU A 144 44.99 -4.51 0.40
C LEU A 144 43.62 -3.85 0.54
N THR A 145 43.51 -2.56 0.23
CA THR A 145 42.28 -1.78 0.35
C THR A 145 41.88 -1.24 -1.02
N VAL A 146 40.71 -1.65 -1.48
CA VAL A 146 40.24 -1.43 -2.85
C VAL A 146 38.90 -0.65 -2.84
N PRO A 147 38.77 0.42 -3.64
CA PRO A 147 37.49 1.13 -3.76
C PRO A 147 36.48 0.31 -4.56
N MET A 148 35.26 0.27 -4.10
CA MET A 148 34.15 -0.32 -4.80
C MET A 148 33.46 0.77 -5.64
N LYS A 149 33.73 0.80 -6.95
CA LYS A 149 33.21 1.78 -7.90
C LYS A 149 32.13 1.17 -8.77
N ASN A 150 30.98 1.84 -8.86
CA ASN A 150 29.93 1.45 -9.78
C ASN A 150 30.27 1.84 -11.24
N HIS A 151 29.36 1.57 -12.17
CA HIS A 151 29.51 1.87 -13.60
C HIS A 151 29.63 3.37 -13.93
N GLU A 152 29.22 4.25 -13.00
CA GLU A 152 29.36 5.71 -13.09
C GLU A 152 30.66 6.22 -12.45
N ASN A 153 31.58 5.33 -12.05
CA ASN A 153 32.77 5.62 -11.27
C ASN A 153 32.50 6.24 -9.88
N VAL A 154 31.27 6.12 -9.38
CA VAL A 154 30.93 6.57 -8.03
C VAL A 154 31.36 5.50 -7.03
N ILE A 155 32.07 5.91 -5.98
CA ILE A 155 32.46 5.03 -4.89
C ILE A 155 31.25 4.79 -4.01
N ILE A 156 30.91 3.51 -3.82
CA ILE A 156 29.79 3.07 -2.98
C ILE A 156 30.26 2.36 -1.70
N GLY A 157 31.53 2.00 -1.64
CA GLY A 157 32.11 1.32 -0.50
C GLY A 157 33.59 1.07 -0.67
N VAL A 158 34.17 0.36 0.30
CA VAL A 158 35.57 -0.04 0.32
C VAL A 158 35.66 -1.50 0.76
N LEU A 159 36.48 -2.27 0.06
CA LEU A 159 36.85 -3.62 0.41
C LEU A 159 38.28 -3.59 0.97
N GLN A 160 38.46 -4.04 2.21
CA GLN A 160 39.75 -4.13 2.85
C GLN A 160 40.06 -5.59 3.19
N LEU A 161 41.21 -6.06 2.75
CA LEU A 161 41.74 -7.41 2.99
C LEU A 161 43.01 -7.32 3.83
N ILE A 162 43.18 -8.31 4.71
CA ILE A 162 44.26 -8.32 5.68
C ILE A 162 44.98 -9.68 5.64
N ASN A 163 46.31 -9.68 5.64
CA ASN A 163 47.17 -10.83 5.71
C ASN A 163 46.95 -11.85 4.59
N ALA A 164 47.59 -11.67 3.46
CA ALA A 164 47.70 -12.72 2.45
C ALA A 164 48.48 -13.92 3.01
N ILE A 165 47.92 -15.12 2.87
CA ILE A 165 48.54 -16.34 3.42
C ILE A 165 49.19 -17.17 2.31
N SER A 166 50.47 -17.46 2.47
CA SER A 166 51.18 -18.47 1.69
C SER A 166 51.32 -19.76 2.52
N PRO A 167 51.01 -20.95 1.94
CA PRO A 167 51.19 -22.22 2.64
C PRO A 167 52.63 -22.48 3.09
N GLU A 168 53.60 -21.91 2.38
CA GLU A 168 55.05 -22.15 2.60
C GLU A 168 55.68 -21.14 3.57
N SER A 169 55.24 -19.88 3.55
CA SER A 169 55.93 -18.77 4.24
C SER A 169 55.06 -18.03 5.25
N GLY A 170 53.79 -18.44 5.45
CA GLY A 170 52.88 -17.74 6.36
C GLY A 170 52.32 -16.45 5.76
N VAL A 171 52.26 -15.37 6.54
CA VAL A 171 51.79 -14.07 6.06
C VAL A 171 52.76 -13.46 5.06
N VAL A 172 52.27 -13.05 3.91
CA VAL A 172 53.01 -12.42 2.80
C VAL A 172 52.29 -11.15 2.33
N ASP A 173 52.97 -10.38 1.48
CA ASP A 173 52.37 -9.21 0.82
C ASP A 173 51.34 -9.66 -0.20
N PHE A 174 50.32 -8.82 -0.47
CA PHE A 174 49.43 -9.01 -1.62
C PHE A 174 50.19 -8.72 -2.91
N SER A 175 50.22 -9.70 -3.82
CA SER A 175 50.86 -9.55 -5.12
C SER A 175 50.07 -8.57 -6.03
N GLN A 176 50.71 -8.11 -7.11
CA GLN A 176 49.99 -7.33 -8.12
C GLN A 176 48.85 -8.13 -8.80
N ALA A 177 48.98 -9.46 -8.85
CA ALA A 177 47.89 -10.31 -9.35
C ALA A 177 46.69 -10.32 -8.37
N ASP A 178 46.96 -10.45 -7.05
CA ASP A 178 45.95 -10.34 -6.01
C ASP A 178 45.22 -9.00 -6.06
N GLN A 179 45.96 -7.90 -6.22
CA GLN A 179 45.42 -6.57 -6.35
C GLN A 179 44.47 -6.45 -7.55
N ARG A 180 44.88 -6.90 -8.75
CA ARG A 180 44.05 -6.84 -9.96
C ARG A 180 42.77 -7.68 -9.83
N LEU A 181 42.85 -8.85 -9.21
CA LEU A 181 41.70 -9.72 -8.97
C LEU A 181 40.75 -9.09 -7.96
N ALA A 182 41.27 -8.52 -6.87
CA ALA A 182 40.44 -7.80 -5.90
C ALA A 182 39.77 -6.56 -6.49
N GLU A 183 40.48 -5.78 -7.33
CA GLU A 183 39.91 -4.63 -8.06
C GLU A 183 38.79 -5.05 -9.01
N SER A 184 38.99 -6.14 -9.76
CA SER A 184 37.94 -6.66 -10.66
C SER A 184 36.72 -7.14 -9.89
N LEU A 185 36.93 -7.88 -8.78
CA LEU A 185 35.81 -8.33 -7.94
C LEU A 185 35.09 -7.16 -7.27
N ALA A 186 35.84 -6.17 -6.75
CA ALA A 186 35.27 -4.97 -6.15
C ALA A 186 34.38 -4.19 -7.13
N SER A 187 34.77 -4.12 -8.42
CA SER A 187 33.99 -3.49 -9.47
C SER A 187 32.70 -4.28 -9.77
N GLN A 188 32.79 -5.62 -9.93
CA GLN A 188 31.61 -6.47 -10.15
C GLN A 188 30.64 -6.39 -8.95
N ALA A 189 31.18 -6.43 -7.74
CA ALA A 189 30.43 -6.29 -6.51
C ALA A 189 29.72 -4.94 -6.42
N ALA A 190 30.41 -3.85 -6.77
CA ALA A 190 29.81 -2.51 -6.79
C ALA A 190 28.64 -2.40 -7.78
N ILE A 191 28.77 -3.00 -8.97
CA ILE A 191 27.68 -3.04 -9.95
C ILE A 191 26.50 -3.85 -9.41
N ALA A 192 26.73 -5.03 -8.85
CA ALA A 192 25.67 -5.87 -8.28
C ALA A 192 24.92 -5.16 -7.12
N LEU A 193 25.66 -4.49 -6.23
CA LEU A 193 25.11 -3.71 -5.12
C LEU A 193 24.29 -2.51 -5.65
N SER A 194 24.82 -1.75 -6.59
CA SER A 194 24.14 -0.61 -7.19
C SER A 194 22.84 -1.04 -7.87
N ASN A 195 22.87 -2.11 -8.65
CA ASN A 195 21.70 -2.65 -9.29
C ASN A 195 20.63 -3.08 -8.27
N ARG A 196 21.05 -3.73 -7.17
CA ARG A 196 20.13 -4.12 -6.10
C ARG A 196 19.49 -2.91 -5.41
N GLN A 197 20.30 -1.88 -5.12
CA GLN A 197 19.80 -0.64 -4.53
C GLN A 197 18.83 0.08 -5.46
N LEU A 198 19.11 0.14 -6.77
CA LEU A 198 18.22 0.75 -7.76
C LEU A 198 16.89 0.01 -7.86
N VAL A 199 16.90 -1.33 -7.89
CA VAL A 199 15.66 -2.13 -7.89
C VAL A 199 14.84 -1.83 -6.64
N GLN A 200 15.46 -1.81 -5.46
CA GLN A 200 14.76 -1.50 -4.21
C GLN A 200 14.20 -0.07 -4.20
N GLN A 201 14.93 0.91 -4.73
CA GLN A 201 14.43 2.28 -4.85
C GLN A 201 13.23 2.38 -5.80
N LEU A 202 13.24 1.62 -6.90
CA LEU A 202 12.10 1.53 -7.84
C LEU A 202 10.88 0.89 -7.18
N GLU A 203 11.04 -0.17 -6.38
CA GLU A 203 9.96 -0.78 -5.61
C GLU A 203 9.33 0.22 -4.63
N VAL A 204 10.16 0.94 -3.86
CA VAL A 204 9.70 1.99 -2.92
C VAL A 204 8.99 3.13 -3.65
N LEU A 205 9.55 3.57 -4.79
CA LEU A 205 8.93 4.63 -5.61
C LEU A 205 7.58 4.17 -6.15
N PHE A 206 7.48 2.96 -6.67
CA PHE A 206 6.24 2.39 -7.17
C PHE A 206 5.15 2.32 -6.08
N GLU A 207 5.49 1.81 -4.89
CA GLU A 207 4.55 1.81 -3.75
C GLU A 207 4.14 3.23 -3.33
N SER A 208 5.06 4.19 -3.42
CA SER A 208 4.75 5.59 -3.13
C SER A 208 3.76 6.19 -4.13
N PHE A 209 3.86 5.84 -5.41
CA PHE A 209 2.88 6.24 -6.42
C PHE A 209 1.50 5.61 -6.16
N ILE A 210 1.44 4.35 -5.75
CA ILE A 210 0.17 3.71 -5.36
C ILE A 210 -0.47 4.46 -4.18
N LYS A 211 0.31 4.77 -3.14
CA LYS A 211 -0.16 5.55 -2.00
C LYS A 211 -0.63 6.94 -2.40
N LEU A 212 0.04 7.58 -3.37
CA LEU A 212 -0.36 8.88 -3.90
C LEU A 212 -1.71 8.80 -4.65
N ILE A 213 -1.95 7.74 -5.43
CA ILE A 213 -3.24 7.51 -6.09
C ILE A 213 -4.35 7.34 -5.04
N ASN A 214 -4.12 6.53 -4.02
CA ASN A 214 -5.08 6.32 -2.94
C ASN A 214 -5.37 7.62 -2.17
N LEU A 215 -4.33 8.41 -1.86
CA LEU A 215 -4.49 9.72 -1.26
C LEU A 215 -5.35 10.66 -2.14
N ALA A 216 -5.16 10.66 -3.46
CA ALA A 216 -5.95 11.48 -4.37
C ALA A 216 -7.43 11.05 -4.41
N ILE A 217 -7.72 9.75 -4.21
CA ILE A 217 -9.08 9.23 -4.09
C ILE A 217 -9.70 9.67 -2.75
N ASP A 218 -8.93 9.56 -1.67
CA ASP A 218 -9.35 9.95 -0.33
C ASP A 218 -9.60 11.48 -0.22
N GLU A 219 -8.75 12.31 -0.82
CA GLU A 219 -8.94 13.77 -0.91
C GLU A 219 -10.16 14.16 -1.75
N LYS A 220 -10.51 13.33 -2.74
CA LYS A 220 -11.70 13.57 -3.56
C LYS A 220 -12.99 13.30 -2.80
N SER A 221 -13.00 12.30 -1.92
CA SER A 221 -14.14 11.93 -1.08
C SER A 221 -13.64 11.65 0.33
N PRO A 222 -13.93 12.53 1.31
CA PRO A 222 -13.54 12.33 2.71
C PRO A 222 -14.07 11.02 3.32
N TYR A 223 -15.03 10.39 2.67
CA TYR A 223 -15.72 9.17 3.11
C TYR A 223 -15.07 7.88 2.63
N THR A 224 -14.09 7.98 1.74
CA THR A 224 -13.21 6.87 1.38
C THR A 224 -11.92 6.86 2.21
N GLY A 225 -11.76 7.88 3.08
CA GLY A 225 -10.58 8.04 3.93
C GLY A 225 -10.32 6.81 4.80
N GLY A 226 -9.19 6.15 4.55
CA GLY A 226 -8.79 4.93 5.23
C GLY A 226 -9.34 3.62 4.65
N HIS A 227 -10.37 3.62 3.82
CA HIS A 227 -10.86 2.42 3.13
C HIS A 227 -9.75 1.76 2.30
N CYS A 228 -9.07 2.56 1.46
CA CYS A 228 -7.95 2.09 0.64
C CYS A 228 -6.74 1.57 1.46
N GLN A 229 -6.70 1.80 2.76
CA GLN A 229 -5.68 1.25 3.67
C GLN A 229 -6.20 0.01 4.42
N ARG A 230 -7.46 0.00 4.85
CA ARG A 230 -8.03 -1.07 5.68
C ARG A 230 -8.37 -2.33 4.87
N VAL A 231 -8.86 -2.18 3.62
CA VAL A 231 -9.16 -3.33 2.75
C VAL A 231 -7.91 -4.18 2.45
N PRO A 232 -6.74 -3.61 2.08
CA PRO A 232 -5.53 -4.40 1.92
C PRO A 232 -5.11 -5.16 3.18
N GLU A 233 -5.17 -4.52 4.34
CA GLU A 233 -4.81 -5.17 5.61
C GLU A 233 -5.75 -6.35 5.92
N LEU A 234 -7.07 -6.16 5.76
CA LEU A 234 -8.04 -7.23 5.96
C LEU A 234 -7.86 -8.36 4.94
N THR A 235 -7.61 -8.02 3.67
CA THR A 235 -7.31 -8.98 2.62
C THR A 235 -6.11 -9.84 2.99
N MET A 236 -5.02 -9.23 3.46
CA MET A 236 -3.82 -9.96 3.87
C MET A 236 -4.06 -10.81 5.12
N MET A 237 -4.83 -10.33 6.12
CA MET A 237 -5.21 -11.13 7.28
C MET A 237 -5.99 -12.39 6.87
N LEU A 238 -6.91 -12.27 5.90
CA LEU A 238 -7.66 -13.42 5.36
C LEU A 238 -6.74 -14.36 4.56
N ALA A 239 -5.89 -13.81 3.70
CA ALA A 239 -4.97 -14.61 2.88
C ALA A 239 -4.00 -15.43 3.73
N GLU A 240 -3.46 -14.87 4.81
CA GLU A 240 -2.62 -15.62 5.76
C GLU A 240 -3.40 -16.71 6.52
N ALA A 241 -4.65 -16.43 6.88
CA ALA A 241 -5.50 -17.45 7.49
C ALA A 241 -5.78 -18.61 6.52
N VAL A 242 -6.02 -18.29 5.25
CA VAL A 242 -6.20 -19.31 4.19
C VAL A 242 -4.91 -20.10 3.96
N ASN A 243 -3.76 -19.43 3.89
CA ASN A 243 -2.45 -20.09 3.73
C ASN A 243 -2.08 -21.01 4.90
N ALA A 244 -2.62 -20.75 6.09
CA ALA A 244 -2.44 -21.60 7.27
C ALA A 244 -3.45 -22.76 7.34
N THR A 245 -4.41 -22.86 6.43
CA THR A 245 -5.45 -23.88 6.42
C THR A 245 -4.90 -25.19 5.86
N THR A 246 -5.04 -26.28 6.61
CA THR A 246 -4.51 -27.61 6.26
C THR A 246 -5.59 -28.61 5.86
N THR A 247 -6.86 -28.21 5.87
CA THR A 247 -8.01 -29.09 5.58
C THR A 247 -9.03 -28.41 4.67
N GLY A 248 -9.84 -29.23 3.99
CA GLY A 248 -10.91 -28.71 3.11
C GLY A 248 -10.41 -28.21 1.75
N PRO A 249 -11.24 -27.48 1.00
CA PRO A 249 -10.94 -27.06 -0.37
C PRO A 249 -9.76 -26.08 -0.51
N LEU A 250 -9.32 -25.49 0.60
CA LEU A 250 -8.24 -24.51 0.65
C LEU A 250 -6.90 -25.10 1.17
N ALA A 251 -6.85 -26.41 1.46
CA ALA A 251 -5.67 -27.05 2.03
C ALA A 251 -4.41 -26.96 1.14
N ASP A 252 -4.61 -26.93 -0.17
CA ASP A 252 -3.52 -26.83 -1.16
C ASP A 252 -3.17 -25.38 -1.53
N PHE A 253 -3.85 -24.40 -0.94
CA PHE A 253 -3.54 -23.01 -1.21
C PHE A 253 -2.20 -22.63 -0.57
N THR A 254 -1.31 -22.08 -1.36
CA THR A 254 0.00 -21.60 -0.90
C THR A 254 0.22 -20.16 -1.31
N LEU A 255 0.82 -19.38 -0.43
CA LEU A 255 1.09 -17.97 -0.62
C LEU A 255 2.59 -17.72 -0.45
N THR A 256 3.30 -17.51 -1.56
CA THR A 256 4.71 -17.11 -1.54
C THR A 256 4.85 -15.61 -1.23
N GLU A 257 6.06 -15.12 -0.94
CA GLU A 257 6.32 -13.68 -0.75
C GLU A 257 5.92 -12.84 -1.98
N LYS A 258 6.06 -13.41 -3.17
CA LYS A 258 5.64 -12.73 -4.41
C LYS A 258 4.13 -12.65 -4.52
N ASP A 259 3.43 -13.73 -4.17
CA ASP A 259 1.97 -13.76 -4.20
C ASP A 259 1.38 -12.81 -3.16
N ARG A 260 2.02 -12.71 -1.97
CA ARG A 260 1.68 -11.70 -0.94
C ARG A 260 1.80 -10.29 -1.49
N TYR A 261 2.90 -10.01 -2.14
CA TYR A 261 3.15 -8.69 -2.71
C TYR A 261 2.14 -8.36 -3.82
N GLU A 262 1.89 -9.29 -4.75
CA GLU A 262 0.92 -9.14 -5.83
C GLU A 262 -0.50 -8.90 -5.30
N LEU A 263 -0.94 -9.70 -4.33
CA LEU A 263 -2.26 -9.55 -3.70
C LEU A 263 -2.39 -8.22 -2.97
N ARG A 264 -1.35 -7.81 -2.24
CA ARG A 264 -1.34 -6.51 -1.55
C ARG A 264 -1.44 -5.33 -2.52
N ILE A 265 -0.71 -5.37 -3.64
CA ILE A 265 -0.79 -4.34 -4.69
C ILE A 265 -2.19 -4.32 -5.32
N ALA A 266 -2.78 -5.46 -5.61
CA ALA A 266 -4.13 -5.56 -6.16
C ALA A 266 -5.17 -4.97 -5.19
N ALA A 267 -5.08 -5.32 -3.91
CA ALA A 267 -5.97 -4.78 -2.88
C ALA A 267 -5.80 -3.27 -2.67
N LEU A 268 -4.58 -2.73 -2.79
CA LEU A 268 -4.33 -1.28 -2.73
C LEU A 268 -4.94 -0.53 -3.92
N LEU A 269 -5.05 -1.19 -5.08
CA LEU A 269 -5.50 -0.56 -6.34
C LEU A 269 -6.93 -0.96 -6.73
N HIS A 270 -7.65 -1.79 -5.93
CA HIS A 270 -8.96 -2.33 -6.29
C HIS A 270 -9.97 -1.25 -6.69
N ASP A 271 -9.87 -0.10 -6.07
CA ASP A 271 -10.79 1.03 -6.20
C ASP A 271 -10.20 2.24 -6.95
N CYS A 272 -9.04 2.12 -7.60
CA CYS A 272 -8.37 3.25 -8.24
C CYS A 272 -9.23 3.95 -9.29
N GLY A 273 -10.19 3.24 -9.90
CA GLY A 273 -11.15 3.80 -10.86
C GLY A 273 -12.17 4.77 -10.25
N LYS A 274 -12.35 4.80 -8.92
CA LYS A 274 -13.22 5.80 -8.25
C LYS A 274 -12.78 7.25 -8.51
N VAL A 275 -11.54 7.45 -8.95
CA VAL A 275 -11.06 8.77 -9.39
C VAL A 275 -11.91 9.33 -10.54
N THR A 276 -12.53 8.49 -11.36
CA THR A 276 -13.38 8.91 -12.49
C THR A 276 -14.84 9.17 -12.12
N THR A 277 -15.31 8.71 -10.95
CA THR A 277 -16.69 8.85 -10.52
C THR A 277 -16.95 10.27 -10.01
N PRO A 278 -18.04 10.96 -10.41
CA PRO A 278 -18.36 12.30 -9.92
C PRO A 278 -18.59 12.32 -8.40
N VAL A 279 -18.07 13.33 -7.70
CA VAL A 279 -18.16 13.47 -6.23
C VAL A 279 -19.61 13.42 -5.74
N HIS A 280 -20.53 14.13 -6.43
CA HIS A 280 -21.95 14.17 -6.04
C HIS A 280 -22.67 12.81 -6.17
N VAL A 281 -22.05 11.82 -6.83
CA VAL A 281 -22.56 10.44 -6.90
C VAL A 281 -21.91 9.59 -5.80
N VAL A 282 -20.59 9.70 -5.62
CA VAL A 282 -19.87 8.95 -4.57
C VAL A 282 -20.37 9.33 -3.18
N ASP A 283 -20.54 10.64 -2.94
CA ASP A 283 -20.86 11.21 -1.62
C ASP A 283 -22.37 11.48 -1.44
N LYS A 284 -23.23 10.93 -2.32
CA LYS A 284 -24.67 11.18 -2.28
C LYS A 284 -25.30 10.62 -0.99
N ALA A 285 -25.53 11.51 -0.05
CA ALA A 285 -26.00 11.19 1.28
C ALA A 285 -27.52 11.06 1.40
N THR A 286 -28.25 11.89 0.63
CA THR A 286 -29.71 11.92 0.60
C THR A 286 -30.20 11.68 -0.82
N LYS A 287 -31.46 11.26 -0.96
CA LYS A 287 -32.03 10.94 -2.27
C LYS A 287 -32.07 12.14 -3.23
N LEU A 288 -32.30 13.34 -2.72
CA LEU A 288 -32.38 14.57 -3.52
C LEU A 288 -31.06 15.32 -3.64
N GLN A 289 -29.99 14.83 -3.00
CA GLN A 289 -28.69 15.49 -3.08
C GLN A 289 -28.10 15.39 -4.49
N THR A 290 -27.57 16.52 -4.95
CA THR A 290 -26.73 16.65 -6.14
C THR A 290 -25.50 17.49 -5.76
N ILE A 291 -25.37 18.74 -6.23
CA ILE A 291 -24.39 19.71 -5.72
C ILE A 291 -24.81 20.21 -4.32
N PHE A 292 -26.10 20.28 -4.09
CA PHE A 292 -26.73 20.57 -2.79
C PHE A 292 -27.99 19.71 -2.63
N ASP A 293 -28.53 19.58 -1.41
CA ASP A 293 -29.77 18.85 -1.17
C ASP A 293 -30.98 19.68 -1.61
N ARG A 294 -31.66 19.20 -2.63
CA ARG A 294 -32.86 19.87 -3.21
C ARG A 294 -34.07 19.85 -2.28
N ILE A 295 -34.03 19.18 -1.13
CA ILE A 295 -35.11 19.18 -0.15
C ILE A 295 -35.43 20.60 0.33
N ASP A 296 -34.46 21.49 0.42
CA ASP A 296 -34.66 22.88 0.82
C ASP A 296 -35.44 23.69 -0.23
N LEU A 297 -35.32 23.33 -1.51
CA LEU A 297 -36.19 23.89 -2.56
C LEU A 297 -37.61 23.43 -2.43
N ILE A 298 -37.84 22.17 -2.05
CA ILE A 298 -39.17 21.62 -1.81
C ILE A 298 -39.80 22.32 -0.61
N ASP A 299 -39.07 22.53 0.46
CA ASP A 299 -39.51 23.30 1.62
C ASP A 299 -39.95 24.72 1.24
N THR A 300 -39.10 25.39 0.42
CA THR A 300 -39.44 26.73 -0.09
C THR A 300 -40.74 26.71 -0.89
N ARG A 301 -40.96 25.68 -1.73
CA ARG A 301 -42.22 25.55 -2.48
C ARG A 301 -43.42 25.35 -1.54
N PHE A 302 -43.27 24.61 -0.43
CA PHE A 302 -44.36 24.52 0.57
C PHE A 302 -44.68 25.89 1.18
N GLU A 303 -43.70 26.73 1.47
CA GLU A 303 -43.97 28.08 1.96
C GLU A 303 -44.66 28.96 0.89
N VAL A 304 -44.32 28.81 -0.39
CA VAL A 304 -45.06 29.46 -1.49
C VAL A 304 -46.51 29.01 -1.51
N LEU A 305 -46.78 27.69 -1.40
CA LEU A 305 -48.17 27.17 -1.36
C LEU A 305 -48.96 27.74 -0.19
N LYS A 306 -48.36 27.88 0.99
CA LYS A 306 -49.00 28.49 2.17
C LYS A 306 -49.29 29.98 1.94
N ARG A 307 -48.36 30.74 1.32
CA ARG A 307 -48.60 32.15 0.96
C ARG A 307 -49.72 32.28 -0.07
N ASP A 308 -49.75 31.43 -1.07
CA ASP A 308 -50.87 31.44 -2.04
C ASP A 308 -52.21 31.08 -1.39
N ALA A 309 -52.19 30.19 -0.40
CA ALA A 309 -53.39 29.86 0.37
C ALA A 309 -53.83 31.05 1.28
N GLU A 310 -52.87 31.77 1.86
CA GLU A 310 -53.13 32.99 2.64
C GLU A 310 -53.77 34.08 1.76
N VAL A 311 -53.25 34.29 0.57
CA VAL A 311 -53.85 35.22 -0.41
C VAL A 311 -55.24 34.79 -0.79
N ARG A 312 -55.49 33.51 -1.02
CA ARG A 312 -56.86 32.97 -1.29
C ARG A 312 -57.80 33.20 -0.10
N GLN A 313 -57.36 33.01 1.12
CA GLN A 313 -58.11 33.28 2.35
C GLN A 313 -58.58 34.75 2.39
N TRP A 314 -57.63 35.67 2.22
CA TRP A 314 -57.98 37.10 2.29
C TRP A 314 -58.90 37.56 1.15
N ARG A 315 -58.74 37.00 -0.05
CA ARG A 315 -59.66 37.25 -1.18
C ARG A 315 -61.07 36.74 -0.87
N ALA A 316 -61.17 35.52 -0.35
CA ALA A 316 -62.44 34.92 0.03
C ALA A 316 -63.15 35.74 1.11
N ILE A 317 -62.46 36.28 2.09
CA ILE A 317 -63.02 37.17 3.11
C ILE A 317 -63.45 38.49 2.48
N ALA A 318 -62.70 39.08 1.58
CA ALA A 318 -63.08 40.29 0.86
C ALA A 318 -64.31 40.09 -0.01
N ASP A 319 -64.46 38.88 -0.58
CA ASP A 319 -65.67 38.50 -1.40
C ASP A 319 -66.85 38.08 -0.53
N GLY A 320 -66.84 38.27 0.80
CA GLY A 320 -67.93 38.06 1.72
C GLY A 320 -68.03 36.70 2.40
N GLN A 321 -67.01 35.85 2.29
CA GLN A 321 -66.98 34.57 3.02
C GLN A 321 -66.80 34.81 4.53
N ASN A 322 -67.38 33.94 5.37
CA ASN A 322 -67.29 33.96 6.81
C ASN A 322 -65.78 33.80 7.22
N GLN A 323 -65.25 34.79 7.95
CA GLN A 323 -63.84 34.84 8.33
C GLN A 323 -63.36 33.61 9.13
N PRO A 324 -64.09 33.12 10.18
CA PRO A 324 -63.71 31.89 10.91
C PRO A 324 -63.65 30.66 9.98
N GLN A 325 -64.52 30.54 9.00
CA GLN A 325 -64.53 29.45 8.04
C GLN A 325 -63.34 29.53 7.09
N ALA A 326 -63.07 30.69 6.50
CA ALA A 326 -61.92 30.92 5.64
C ALA A 326 -60.58 30.65 6.38
N GLN A 327 -60.50 31.10 7.63
CA GLN A 327 -59.32 30.85 8.50
C GLN A 327 -59.14 29.37 8.82
N GLY A 328 -60.26 28.64 9.09
CA GLY A 328 -60.22 27.19 9.35
C GLY A 328 -59.69 26.40 8.14
N ILE A 329 -60.09 26.75 6.92
CA ILE A 329 -59.63 26.14 5.67
C ILE A 329 -58.13 26.39 5.48
N TYR A 330 -57.68 27.64 5.66
CA TYR A 330 -56.24 27.99 5.57
C TYR A 330 -55.40 27.21 6.57
N GLN A 331 -55.81 27.19 7.84
CA GLN A 331 -55.07 26.47 8.88
C GLN A 331 -55.01 24.95 8.63
N ALA A 332 -56.11 24.34 8.13
CA ALA A 332 -56.10 22.93 7.76
C ALA A 332 -55.14 22.65 6.61
N PHE A 333 -55.10 23.51 5.59
CA PHE A 333 -54.15 23.40 4.48
C PHE A 333 -52.68 23.55 4.93
N CYS A 334 -52.39 24.53 5.81
CA CYS A 334 -51.04 24.70 6.37
C CYS A 334 -50.59 23.46 7.15
N ARG A 335 -51.46 22.88 8.00
CA ARG A 335 -51.12 21.64 8.73
C ARG A 335 -50.86 20.49 7.79
N GLN A 336 -51.62 20.33 6.71
CA GLN A 336 -51.36 19.31 5.70
C GLN A 336 -50.02 19.52 4.98
N CYS A 337 -49.69 20.76 4.61
CA CYS A 337 -48.37 21.09 4.03
C CYS A 337 -47.21 20.77 4.97
N ASP A 338 -47.38 21.07 6.27
CA ASP A 338 -46.33 20.79 7.28
C ASP A 338 -46.13 19.28 7.47
N ASP A 339 -47.22 18.50 7.52
CA ASP A 339 -47.15 17.05 7.63
C ASP A 339 -46.50 16.40 6.39
N ASP A 340 -46.86 16.85 5.20
CA ASP A 340 -46.26 16.36 3.95
C ASP A 340 -44.79 16.79 3.80
N ARG A 341 -44.40 17.98 4.28
CA ARG A 341 -43.02 18.45 4.34
C ARG A 341 -42.16 17.55 5.25
N VAL A 342 -42.64 17.28 6.46
CA VAL A 342 -41.92 16.40 7.40
C VAL A 342 -41.76 15.01 6.80
N PHE A 343 -42.78 14.48 6.18
CA PHE A 343 -42.72 13.19 5.50
C PHE A 343 -41.69 13.17 4.38
N LEU A 344 -41.65 14.16 3.47
CA LEU A 344 -40.66 14.20 2.40
C LEU A 344 -39.24 14.34 2.89
N ARG A 345 -38.99 15.11 3.97
CA ARG A 345 -37.68 15.18 4.62
C ARG A 345 -37.24 13.81 5.14
N GLN A 346 -38.15 13.07 5.77
CA GLN A 346 -37.88 11.73 6.27
C GLN A 346 -37.56 10.75 5.13
N VAL A 347 -38.33 10.76 4.06
CA VAL A 347 -38.12 9.91 2.88
C VAL A 347 -36.82 10.23 2.15
N ASN A 348 -36.40 11.50 2.17
CA ASN A 348 -35.14 11.95 1.54
C ASN A 348 -33.88 11.32 2.16
N LEU A 349 -33.93 10.92 3.42
CA LEU A 349 -32.74 10.35 4.12
C LEU A 349 -32.28 8.99 3.54
N GLY A 350 -33.14 8.31 2.79
CA GLY A 350 -32.83 6.96 2.33
C GLY A 350 -32.88 5.93 3.47
N GLY A 351 -32.93 4.67 3.12
CA GLY A 351 -33.00 3.59 4.09
C GLY A 351 -32.80 2.22 3.46
N GLU A 352 -32.93 1.16 4.27
CA GLU A 352 -32.73 -0.22 3.80
C GLU A 352 -33.79 -0.63 2.78
N ARG A 353 -35.05 -0.24 3.00
CA ARG A 353 -36.14 -0.43 2.05
C ARG A 353 -37.22 0.62 2.28
N MET A 354 -37.65 1.28 1.21
CA MET A 354 -38.83 2.16 1.22
C MET A 354 -40.10 1.33 1.15
N ARG A 355 -41.10 1.66 1.99
CA ARG A 355 -42.40 0.98 1.99
C ARG A 355 -43.24 1.41 0.79
N ASP A 356 -44.04 0.50 0.27
CA ASP A 356 -44.92 0.80 -0.87
C ASP A 356 -45.92 1.94 -0.56
N GLU A 357 -46.39 2.03 0.70
CA GLU A 357 -47.24 3.13 1.20
C GLU A 357 -46.54 4.51 1.09
N ASP A 358 -45.25 4.57 1.40
CA ASP A 358 -44.45 5.79 1.33
C ASP A 358 -44.22 6.23 -0.13
N ILE A 359 -44.06 5.26 -1.03
CA ILE A 359 -43.98 5.52 -2.49
C ILE A 359 -45.28 6.13 -2.97
N GLU A 360 -46.42 5.55 -2.63
CA GLU A 360 -47.74 6.04 -3.06
C GLU A 360 -48.04 7.39 -2.42
N ARG A 361 -47.64 7.65 -1.16
CA ARG A 361 -47.78 8.97 -0.54
C ARG A 361 -46.94 10.02 -1.27
N THR A 362 -45.69 9.70 -1.62
CA THR A 362 -44.82 10.61 -2.39
C THR A 362 -45.45 10.98 -3.73
N LYS A 363 -45.94 10.01 -4.49
CA LYS A 363 -46.63 10.24 -5.78
C LYS A 363 -47.89 11.07 -5.61
N ARG A 364 -48.67 10.82 -4.56
CA ARG A 364 -49.85 11.60 -4.24
C ARG A 364 -49.50 13.05 -3.95
N ILE A 365 -48.49 13.34 -3.14
CA ILE A 365 -48.03 14.70 -2.86
C ILE A 365 -47.61 15.40 -4.16
N ALA A 366 -46.87 14.71 -5.03
CA ALA A 366 -46.47 15.26 -6.33
C ALA A 366 -47.62 15.69 -7.21
N SER A 367 -48.76 14.93 -7.21
CA SER A 367 -49.95 15.20 -8.02
C SER A 367 -50.93 16.13 -7.35
N GLN A 368 -51.04 16.13 -6.02
CA GLN A 368 -52.02 16.87 -5.22
C GLN A 368 -51.74 18.38 -5.25
N TYR A 369 -50.47 18.79 -5.19
CA TYR A 369 -50.10 20.19 -5.14
C TYR A 369 -49.60 20.65 -6.51
N ARG A 370 -49.94 21.91 -6.82
CA ARG A 370 -49.42 22.63 -7.98
C ARG A 370 -48.94 24.01 -7.51
N TRP A 371 -47.93 24.53 -8.13
CA TRP A 371 -47.39 25.83 -7.77
C TRP A 371 -47.03 26.63 -9.03
N ARG A 372 -47.02 27.94 -8.91
CA ARG A 372 -46.72 28.85 -10.02
C ARG A 372 -45.21 29.09 -10.08
N ASN A 373 -44.60 28.68 -11.19
CA ASN A 373 -43.16 28.88 -11.40
C ASN A 373 -42.86 30.36 -11.79
N VAL A 374 -41.54 30.67 -11.97
CA VAL A 374 -41.07 32.02 -12.32
C VAL A 374 -41.58 32.49 -13.69
N ALA A 375 -41.92 31.60 -14.59
CA ALA A 375 -42.53 31.92 -15.90
C ALA A 375 -44.04 32.22 -15.80
N GLY A 376 -44.62 32.08 -14.60
CA GLY A 376 -46.08 32.24 -14.40
C GLY A 376 -46.91 31.03 -14.76
N GLU A 377 -46.28 29.87 -15.02
CA GLU A 377 -46.93 28.63 -15.39
C GLU A 377 -47.32 27.83 -14.16
N ASP A 378 -48.46 27.17 -14.20
CA ASP A 378 -48.91 26.26 -13.17
C ASP A 378 -48.31 24.85 -13.42
N VAL A 379 -47.35 24.47 -12.59
CA VAL A 379 -46.56 23.23 -12.75
C VAL A 379 -46.79 22.27 -11.59
N PRO A 380 -46.53 20.96 -11.75
CA PRO A 380 -46.51 19.99 -10.64
C PRO A 380 -45.57 20.43 -9.51
N PHE A 381 -45.92 20.09 -8.27
CA PHE A 381 -45.16 20.44 -7.08
C PHE A 381 -43.76 19.82 -7.06
N LEU A 382 -43.68 18.54 -7.41
CA LEU A 382 -42.43 17.82 -7.61
C LEU A 382 -42.21 17.58 -9.11
N SER A 383 -41.00 17.73 -9.58
CA SER A 383 -40.63 17.30 -10.94
C SER A 383 -40.52 15.78 -11.01
N ASP A 384 -40.59 15.22 -12.23
CA ASP A 384 -40.43 13.78 -12.46
C ASP A 384 -39.12 13.24 -11.88
N ASN A 385 -38.01 13.99 -12.00
CA ASN A 385 -36.74 13.62 -11.43
C ASN A 385 -36.74 13.62 -9.88
N GLU A 386 -37.45 14.57 -9.24
CA GLU A 386 -37.63 14.58 -7.78
C GLU A 386 -38.45 13.39 -7.31
N VAL A 387 -39.52 13.02 -8.04
CA VAL A 387 -40.34 11.84 -7.76
C VAL A 387 -39.49 10.56 -7.92
N GLU A 388 -38.72 10.43 -9.00
CA GLU A 388 -37.80 9.30 -9.23
C GLU A 388 -36.85 9.14 -8.07
N ASN A 389 -36.19 10.22 -7.66
CA ASN A 389 -35.23 10.20 -6.55
C ASN A 389 -35.90 9.84 -5.23
N LEU A 390 -36.98 10.50 -4.85
CA LEU A 390 -37.69 10.26 -3.59
C LEU A 390 -38.29 8.85 -3.48
N THR A 391 -38.59 8.19 -4.60
CA THR A 391 -39.15 6.83 -4.64
C THR A 391 -38.12 5.72 -4.81
N ILE A 392 -36.81 6.01 -4.67
CA ILE A 392 -35.76 5.00 -4.65
C ILE A 392 -36.04 3.98 -3.54
N LEU A 393 -36.06 2.69 -3.91
CA LEU A 393 -36.36 1.59 -3.00
C LEU A 393 -35.29 1.34 -1.94
N HIS A 394 -34.02 1.42 -2.33
CA HIS A 394 -32.86 1.08 -1.49
C HIS A 394 -31.76 2.13 -1.62
N GLY A 395 -31.34 2.70 -0.52
CA GLY A 395 -30.28 3.72 -0.48
C GLY A 395 -30.70 5.05 -1.08
N THR A 396 -29.74 5.75 -1.68
CA THR A 396 -29.89 7.14 -2.16
C THR A 396 -29.70 7.31 -3.67
N LEU A 397 -29.14 6.32 -4.37
CA LEU A 397 -28.77 6.40 -5.78
C LEU A 397 -29.90 5.94 -6.71
N THR A 398 -30.18 6.72 -7.74
CA THR A 398 -31.01 6.30 -8.89
C THR A 398 -30.32 5.18 -9.67
N SER A 399 -31.06 4.51 -10.57
CA SER A 399 -30.47 3.46 -11.43
C SER A 399 -29.31 4.00 -12.28
N ALA A 400 -29.44 5.18 -12.87
CA ALA A 400 -28.39 5.81 -13.68
C ALA A 400 -27.15 6.19 -12.84
N GLU A 401 -27.35 6.71 -11.63
CA GLU A 401 -26.25 7.00 -10.71
C GLU A 401 -25.54 5.71 -10.22
N ARG A 402 -26.30 4.64 -10.04
CA ARG A 402 -25.75 3.32 -9.69
C ARG A 402 -24.89 2.74 -10.83
N GLU A 403 -25.31 2.89 -12.08
CA GLU A 403 -24.49 2.55 -13.24
C GLU A 403 -23.21 3.38 -13.28
N THR A 404 -23.33 4.68 -13.01
CA THR A 404 -22.18 5.60 -12.95
C THR A 404 -21.18 5.20 -11.87
N ILE A 405 -21.62 4.84 -10.65
CA ILE A 405 -20.71 4.40 -9.61
C ILE A 405 -20.14 3.02 -9.91
N ASN A 406 -20.92 2.08 -10.43
CA ASN A 406 -20.45 0.75 -10.81
C ASN A 406 -19.41 0.78 -11.94
N HIS A 407 -19.42 1.83 -12.76
CA HIS A 407 -18.43 2.02 -13.82
C HIS A 407 -17.00 2.17 -13.30
N HIS A 408 -16.79 2.52 -12.00
CA HIS A 408 -15.45 2.63 -11.43
C HIS A 408 -14.65 1.35 -11.60
N ILE A 409 -15.27 0.15 -11.54
CA ILE A 409 -14.55 -1.10 -11.69
C ILE A 409 -14.07 -1.32 -13.14
N VAL A 410 -14.87 -0.88 -14.13
CA VAL A 410 -14.44 -0.88 -15.54
C VAL A 410 -13.27 0.08 -15.72
N ALA A 411 -13.31 1.24 -15.09
CA ALA A 411 -12.22 2.19 -15.09
C ALA A 411 -10.97 1.62 -14.40
N THR A 412 -11.12 0.96 -13.24
CA THR A 412 -10.03 0.26 -12.53
C THR A 412 -9.34 -0.75 -13.46
N ILE A 413 -10.10 -1.66 -14.06
CA ILE A 413 -9.56 -2.68 -14.97
C ILE A 413 -8.80 -2.00 -16.12
N ARG A 414 -9.41 -1.02 -16.78
CA ARG A 414 -8.81 -0.30 -17.89
C ARG A 414 -7.51 0.43 -17.50
N MET A 415 -7.49 1.06 -16.32
CA MET A 415 -6.29 1.73 -15.81
C MET A 415 -5.18 0.73 -15.52
N LEU A 416 -5.51 -0.41 -14.91
CA LEU A 416 -4.54 -1.45 -14.56
C LEU A 416 -4.04 -2.21 -15.80
N GLU A 417 -4.87 -2.46 -16.80
CA GLU A 417 -4.47 -3.08 -18.07
C GLU A 417 -3.51 -2.20 -18.88
N ALA A 418 -3.52 -0.89 -18.67
CA ALA A 418 -2.60 0.03 -19.34
C ALA A 418 -1.17 0.00 -18.76
N LEU A 419 -0.95 -0.62 -17.59
CA LEU A 419 0.35 -0.68 -16.94
C LEU A 419 1.18 -1.87 -17.45
N PRO A 420 2.49 -1.69 -17.72
CA PRO A 420 3.38 -2.78 -18.15
C PRO A 420 3.80 -3.64 -16.95
N TRP A 421 2.90 -4.48 -16.45
CA TRP A 421 3.14 -5.29 -15.27
C TRP A 421 4.35 -6.24 -15.45
N PRO A 422 5.26 -6.29 -14.48
CA PRO A 422 6.32 -7.29 -14.46
C PRO A 422 5.71 -8.70 -14.22
N ARG A 423 6.45 -9.75 -14.57
CA ARG A 423 5.95 -11.15 -14.51
C ARG A 423 5.35 -11.57 -13.18
N HIS A 424 5.79 -11.00 -12.07
CA HIS A 424 5.33 -11.34 -10.73
C HIS A 424 4.13 -10.48 -10.24
N LEU A 425 3.58 -9.61 -11.09
CA LEU A 425 2.42 -8.77 -10.82
C LEU A 425 1.37 -8.83 -11.94
N GLN A 426 1.38 -9.88 -12.76
CA GLN A 426 0.50 -9.97 -13.93
C GLN A 426 -0.97 -10.19 -13.57
N ASN A 427 -1.26 -10.71 -12.37
CA ASN A 427 -2.61 -11.00 -11.93
C ASN A 427 -3.28 -9.83 -11.19
N VAL A 428 -2.55 -8.71 -10.94
CA VAL A 428 -3.08 -7.55 -10.22
C VAL A 428 -4.41 -7.07 -10.80
N THR A 429 -4.53 -7.00 -12.12
CA THR A 429 -5.75 -6.56 -12.80
C THR A 429 -6.92 -7.52 -12.58
N GLU A 430 -6.69 -8.82 -12.62
CA GLU A 430 -7.73 -9.84 -12.35
C GLU A 430 -8.17 -9.79 -10.89
N TYR A 431 -7.21 -9.76 -9.95
CA TYR A 431 -7.50 -9.71 -8.52
C TYR A 431 -8.29 -8.46 -8.14
N ALA A 432 -7.83 -7.29 -8.57
CA ALA A 432 -8.50 -6.03 -8.31
C ALA A 432 -9.85 -5.93 -9.05
N GLY A 433 -9.91 -6.37 -10.31
CA GLY A 433 -11.10 -6.26 -11.15
C GLY A 433 -12.24 -7.21 -10.78
N GLY A 434 -11.95 -8.25 -9.98
CA GLY A 434 -12.93 -9.28 -9.62
C GLY A 434 -13.68 -9.06 -8.31
N HIS A 435 -13.38 -8.02 -7.53
CA HIS A 435 -13.93 -7.89 -6.17
C HIS A 435 -15.43 -7.59 -6.10
N HIS A 436 -16.05 -7.09 -7.18
CA HIS A 436 -17.50 -6.90 -7.31
C HIS A 436 -18.22 -8.04 -8.04
N GLU A 437 -17.50 -9.07 -8.43
CA GLU A 437 -18.11 -10.28 -8.98
C GLU A 437 -18.74 -11.12 -7.86
N ARG A 438 -19.70 -11.96 -8.24
CA ARG A 438 -20.47 -12.79 -7.31
C ARG A 438 -20.35 -14.25 -7.68
N MET A 439 -20.46 -15.14 -6.69
CA MET A 439 -20.35 -16.58 -6.92
C MET A 439 -21.45 -17.14 -7.84
N ASP A 440 -22.60 -16.44 -7.93
CA ASP A 440 -23.73 -16.80 -8.78
C ASP A 440 -23.67 -16.22 -10.22
N GLY A 441 -22.65 -15.42 -10.54
CA GLY A 441 -22.50 -14.76 -11.83
C GLY A 441 -23.40 -13.52 -12.03
N LYS A 442 -24.01 -13.01 -10.96
CA LYS A 442 -24.79 -11.76 -11.00
C LYS A 442 -24.00 -10.53 -10.58
N GLY A 443 -22.70 -10.67 -10.43
CA GLY A 443 -21.78 -9.56 -10.19
C GLY A 443 -21.46 -8.77 -11.44
N TYR A 444 -20.55 -7.85 -11.34
CA TYR A 444 -20.10 -6.98 -12.42
C TYR A 444 -18.59 -6.75 -12.33
N PRO A 445 -17.92 -6.37 -13.43
CA PRO A 445 -18.46 -6.01 -14.75
C PRO A 445 -18.57 -7.17 -15.75
N LYS A 446 -17.97 -8.34 -15.45
CA LYS A 446 -17.83 -9.47 -16.39
C LYS A 446 -18.84 -10.59 -16.14
N SER A 447 -19.61 -10.52 -15.05
CA SER A 447 -20.56 -11.54 -14.60
C SER A 447 -19.91 -12.93 -14.42
N LEU A 448 -18.71 -12.94 -13.84
CA LEU A 448 -17.93 -14.15 -13.58
C LEU A 448 -18.61 -15.00 -12.50
N LYS A 449 -18.51 -16.32 -12.65
CA LYS A 449 -18.95 -17.28 -11.63
C LYS A 449 -17.77 -17.68 -10.74
N ARG A 450 -18.07 -18.34 -9.63
CA ARG A 450 -17.09 -18.81 -8.66
C ARG A 450 -15.87 -19.50 -9.29
N GLY A 451 -16.09 -20.39 -10.28
CA GLY A 451 -15.01 -21.14 -10.95
C GLY A 451 -14.13 -20.30 -11.88
N ASP A 452 -14.59 -19.13 -12.27
CA ASP A 452 -13.90 -18.23 -13.22
C ASP A 452 -13.03 -17.19 -12.50
N MET A 453 -13.06 -17.15 -11.15
CA MET A 453 -12.36 -16.17 -10.32
C MET A 453 -11.26 -16.84 -9.49
N SER A 454 -10.13 -16.16 -9.35
CA SER A 454 -9.09 -16.57 -8.39
C SER A 454 -9.58 -16.48 -6.93
N TRP A 455 -8.89 -17.19 -6.05
CA TRP A 455 -9.11 -17.05 -4.61
C TRP A 455 -8.82 -15.63 -4.14
N GLN A 456 -7.82 -15.00 -4.72
CA GLN A 456 -7.36 -13.65 -4.40
C GLN A 456 -8.44 -12.59 -4.68
N ALA A 457 -9.05 -12.62 -5.86
CA ALA A 457 -10.16 -11.71 -6.20
C ALA A 457 -11.34 -11.88 -5.21
N ARG A 458 -11.68 -13.13 -4.88
CA ARG A 458 -12.75 -13.43 -3.91
C ARG A 458 -12.43 -12.98 -2.48
N MET A 459 -11.13 -13.03 -2.07
CA MET A 459 -10.67 -12.50 -0.78
C MET A 459 -10.84 -10.98 -0.70
N ILE A 460 -10.46 -10.25 -1.76
CA ILE A 460 -10.64 -8.80 -1.83
C ILE A 460 -12.13 -8.45 -1.72
N GLY A 461 -13.01 -9.19 -2.42
CA GLY A 461 -14.46 -8.95 -2.35
C GLY A 461 -15.03 -9.13 -0.94
N ILE A 462 -14.60 -10.14 -0.17
CA ILE A 462 -15.03 -10.31 1.23
C ILE A 462 -14.50 -9.16 2.10
N ALA A 463 -13.23 -8.79 1.91
CA ALA A 463 -12.60 -7.72 2.67
C ALA A 463 -13.26 -6.36 2.41
N ASP A 464 -13.55 -6.03 1.15
CA ASP A 464 -14.24 -4.82 0.75
C ASP A 464 -15.64 -4.73 1.38
N ILE A 465 -16.43 -5.79 1.25
CA ILE A 465 -17.78 -5.85 1.83
C ILE A 465 -17.73 -5.68 3.36
N PHE A 466 -16.87 -6.42 4.06
CA PHE A 466 -16.83 -6.37 5.51
C PHE A 466 -16.33 -5.02 6.02
N GLU A 467 -15.31 -4.46 5.38
CA GLU A 467 -14.84 -3.11 5.66
C GLU A 467 -15.95 -2.08 5.45
N ALA A 468 -16.64 -2.14 4.32
CA ALA A 468 -17.72 -1.22 3.99
C ALA A 468 -18.91 -1.27 4.98
N LEU A 469 -19.16 -2.41 5.63
CA LEU A 469 -20.20 -2.55 6.67
C LEU A 469 -19.76 -1.95 8.00
N THR A 470 -18.46 -2.05 8.33
CA THR A 470 -17.92 -1.69 9.65
C THR A 470 -17.27 -0.31 9.70
N ALA A 471 -16.99 0.31 8.54
CA ALA A 471 -16.37 1.63 8.45
C ALA A 471 -17.20 2.71 9.14
N LYS A 472 -16.54 3.53 9.97
CA LYS A 472 -17.13 4.67 10.70
C LYS A 472 -17.09 5.98 9.91
N ASP A 473 -16.31 6.03 8.86
CA ASP A 473 -15.99 7.27 8.14
C ASP A 473 -17.12 7.71 7.18
N ARG A 474 -18.30 7.09 7.24
CA ARG A 474 -19.45 7.46 6.43
C ARG A 474 -20.26 8.57 7.09
N PRO A 475 -20.58 9.68 6.38
CA PRO A 475 -21.11 10.91 7.00
C PRO A 475 -22.52 10.77 7.60
N TYR A 476 -23.24 9.70 7.26
CA TYR A 476 -24.67 9.56 7.59
C TYR A 476 -25.02 8.19 8.17
N LYS A 477 -24.01 7.35 8.44
CA LYS A 477 -24.24 6.04 9.03
C LYS A 477 -23.06 5.69 9.92
N ASP A 478 -23.30 5.56 11.21
CA ASP A 478 -22.35 4.97 12.13
C ASP A 478 -21.93 3.58 11.65
N GLY A 479 -20.66 3.20 11.82
CA GLY A 479 -20.22 1.86 11.51
C GLY A 479 -21.07 0.82 12.22
N MET A 480 -21.45 -0.24 11.53
CA MET A 480 -22.26 -1.29 12.11
C MET A 480 -21.54 -1.97 13.26
N LYS A 481 -22.30 -2.52 14.20
CA LYS A 481 -21.79 -3.45 15.20
C LYS A 481 -21.28 -4.71 14.54
N LEU A 482 -20.26 -5.30 15.14
CA LEU A 482 -19.60 -6.49 14.61
C LEU A 482 -20.57 -7.65 14.37
N SER A 483 -21.47 -7.91 15.33
CA SER A 483 -22.50 -8.95 15.19
C SER A 483 -23.44 -8.72 14.00
N GLN A 484 -23.81 -7.48 13.73
CA GLN A 484 -24.65 -7.12 12.57
C GLN A 484 -23.91 -7.32 11.25
N ALA A 485 -22.65 -6.87 11.18
CA ALA A 485 -21.82 -7.05 9.97
C ALA A 485 -21.63 -8.53 9.65
N LEU A 486 -21.38 -9.37 10.65
CA LEU A 486 -21.25 -10.83 10.49
C LEU A 486 -22.57 -11.47 10.02
N THR A 487 -23.71 -11.02 10.54
CA THR A 487 -25.03 -11.51 10.09
C THR A 487 -25.28 -11.18 8.61
N ILE A 488 -24.91 -9.98 8.18
CA ILE A 488 -25.04 -9.58 6.76
C ILE A 488 -24.11 -10.40 5.88
N LEU A 489 -22.87 -10.62 6.33
CA LEU A 489 -21.90 -11.43 5.59
C LEU A 489 -22.36 -12.89 5.43
N GLU A 490 -22.98 -13.48 6.49
CA GLU A 490 -23.61 -14.80 6.44
C GLU A 490 -24.76 -14.84 5.42
N ASN A 491 -25.60 -13.79 5.36
CA ASN A 491 -26.65 -13.67 4.36
C ASN A 491 -26.09 -13.59 2.94
N PHE A 492 -24.97 -12.88 2.75
CA PHE A 492 -24.31 -12.79 1.45
C PHE A 492 -23.74 -14.14 1.01
N LYS A 493 -23.18 -14.93 1.93
CA LYS A 493 -22.78 -16.32 1.65
C LYS A 493 -23.99 -17.16 1.21
N ASN A 494 -25.09 -17.11 1.96
CA ASN A 494 -26.30 -17.89 1.69
C ASN A 494 -26.95 -17.52 0.34
N ASN A 495 -26.81 -16.29 -0.12
CA ASN A 495 -27.28 -15.78 -1.41
C ASN A 495 -26.21 -15.90 -2.53
N SER A 496 -25.17 -16.70 -2.33
CA SER A 496 -24.08 -16.90 -3.30
C SER A 496 -23.43 -15.59 -3.80
N HIS A 497 -23.39 -14.56 -2.93
CA HIS A 497 -22.69 -13.32 -3.22
C HIS A 497 -21.19 -13.50 -2.97
N ILE A 498 -20.80 -14.05 -1.82
CA ILE A 498 -19.41 -14.31 -1.43
C ILE A 498 -19.10 -15.79 -1.38
N ASP A 499 -17.81 -16.13 -1.40
CA ASP A 499 -17.31 -17.50 -1.37
C ASP A 499 -17.54 -18.16 -0.01
N PRO A 500 -18.22 -19.33 0.06
CA PRO A 500 -18.54 -19.98 1.32
C PRO A 500 -17.31 -20.56 2.04
N ASP A 501 -16.29 -21.02 1.30
CA ASP A 501 -15.09 -21.60 1.91
C ASP A 501 -14.20 -20.52 2.53
N LEU A 502 -14.02 -19.41 1.83
CA LEU A 502 -13.32 -18.23 2.37
C LEU A 502 -14.05 -17.62 3.57
N HIS A 503 -15.39 -17.58 3.52
CA HIS A 503 -16.20 -17.14 4.66
C HIS A 503 -16.04 -18.06 5.87
N ALA A 504 -15.96 -19.39 5.66
CA ALA A 504 -15.70 -20.33 6.74
C ALA A 504 -14.35 -20.08 7.41
N VAL A 505 -13.28 -19.89 6.62
CA VAL A 505 -11.94 -19.53 7.14
C VAL A 505 -11.96 -18.18 7.86
N PHE A 506 -12.65 -17.16 7.31
CA PHE A 506 -12.79 -15.85 7.92
C PHE A 506 -13.34 -15.91 9.35
N LEU A 507 -14.34 -16.78 9.58
CA LEU A 507 -14.94 -16.98 10.88
C LEU A 507 -14.08 -17.89 11.79
N GLN A 508 -13.67 -19.08 11.29
CA GLN A 508 -12.96 -20.07 12.09
C GLN A 508 -11.58 -19.60 12.57
N SER A 509 -10.88 -18.84 11.73
CA SER A 509 -9.57 -18.24 12.06
C SER A 509 -9.68 -16.87 12.75
N GLU A 510 -10.88 -16.48 13.14
CA GLU A 510 -11.18 -15.21 13.84
C GLU A 510 -10.57 -13.96 13.15
N VAL A 511 -10.51 -13.96 11.82
CA VAL A 511 -9.96 -12.83 11.04
C VAL A 511 -10.70 -11.56 11.39
N TYR A 512 -12.02 -11.62 11.52
CA TYR A 512 -12.87 -10.50 11.91
C TYR A 512 -12.51 -9.90 13.27
N ARG A 513 -12.11 -10.73 14.26
CA ARG A 513 -11.69 -10.24 15.58
C ARG A 513 -10.35 -9.51 15.52
N ARG A 514 -9.39 -10.07 14.77
CA ARG A 514 -8.09 -9.40 14.57
C ARG A 514 -8.25 -8.04 13.91
N TYR A 515 -9.10 -7.99 12.89
CA TYR A 515 -9.45 -6.72 12.23
C TYR A 515 -10.16 -5.76 13.18
N ALA A 516 -11.16 -6.25 13.94
CA ALA A 516 -11.89 -5.44 14.90
C ALA A 516 -10.98 -4.82 15.97
N ALA A 517 -10.04 -5.61 16.50
CA ALA A 517 -9.07 -5.13 17.49
C ALA A 517 -8.14 -4.03 16.94
N ALA A 518 -7.87 -4.02 15.65
CA ALA A 518 -6.98 -3.06 15.00
C ALA A 518 -7.69 -1.76 14.54
N PHE A 519 -8.96 -1.86 14.11
CA PHE A 519 -9.59 -0.80 13.33
C PHE A 519 -10.99 -0.37 13.80
N LEU A 520 -11.69 -1.15 14.62
CA LEU A 520 -13.03 -0.80 15.08
C LEU A 520 -13.02 -0.08 16.43
N GLU A 521 -14.04 0.74 16.64
CA GLU A 521 -14.26 1.38 17.94
C GLU A 521 -14.74 0.32 18.97
N PRO A 522 -14.37 0.46 20.26
CA PRO A 522 -14.77 -0.49 21.30
C PRO A 522 -16.29 -0.74 21.36
N GLN A 523 -17.10 0.28 21.07
CA GLN A 523 -18.56 0.19 21.09
C GLN A 523 -19.16 -0.59 19.91
N GLN A 524 -18.38 -0.83 18.84
CA GLN A 524 -18.78 -1.67 17.71
C GLN A 524 -18.52 -3.15 17.98
N VAL A 525 -17.61 -3.48 18.92
CA VAL A 525 -17.20 -4.86 19.23
C VAL A 525 -18.14 -5.42 20.29
N ASP A 526 -19.18 -6.11 19.84
CA ASP A 526 -20.26 -6.64 20.69
C ASP A 526 -20.31 -8.19 20.69
N CYS A 527 -19.35 -8.88 20.08
CA CYS A 527 -19.24 -10.34 20.06
C CYS A 527 -17.77 -10.83 19.91
#